data_31a99892f0ec93ea7916e8af1d7d6dae
#
_entry.id   31a99892f0ec93ea7916e8af1d7d6dae
#
_cell.length_a   1.000
_cell.length_b   1.000
_cell.length_c   1.000
_cell.angle_alpha   90.00
_cell.angle_beta   90.00
_cell.angle_gamma   90.00
#
_symmetry.space_group_name_H-M   'P 1'
#
loop_
_entity.id
_entity.type
_entity.pdbx_description
1 polymer ?
#
loop_
_entity_poly.entity_id
_entity_poly.type
_entity_poly.pdbx_seq_one_letter_code
_entity_poly.pdbx_strand_id
1 'polypeptide(L)'
;PVSRSNGILLALSVPRSGMISGTSSLMILDGWTWEDATLKHPVGLHLFWPSMNVPKPHSGKKKKKEDSDSRLKSIQKMDDLIQEARAYLQLKETNSQSFKHNLRMEGMLPVIKGEIPLFIHANEVRQIEAAVYWSNRHNLKMILVGGKDSWRVTRLLKEKDIPVIYTHVHSLPMRRFEKYDQPFITPLQLFEAGVKFC
;
A
#
# COMPACT_ATOMS: atom_id res chain seq x y z
N PRO A 1 1.11 27.85 4.79
CA PRO A 1 1.01 29.00 3.87
C PRO A 1 1.58 28.68 2.49
N VAL A 2 2.85 28.22 2.38
CA VAL A 2 3.56 28.01 1.09
C VAL A 2 2.82 27.02 0.16
N SER A 3 2.37 25.88 0.67
CA SER A 3 1.67 24.88 -0.14
C SER A 3 0.35 25.43 -0.70
N ARG A 4 -0.40 26.20 0.08
CA ARG A 4 -1.65 26.84 -0.35
C ARG A 4 -1.41 27.89 -1.44
N SER A 5 -0.37 28.70 -1.30
CA SER A 5 0.01 29.70 -2.34
C SER A 5 0.35 29.02 -3.68
N ASN A 6 0.80 27.76 -3.63
CA ASN A 6 1.09 26.95 -4.82
C ASN A 6 -0.11 26.11 -5.30
N GLY A 7 -1.32 26.37 -4.77
CA GLY A 7 -2.56 25.69 -5.21
C GLY A 7 -2.80 24.34 -4.59
N ILE A 8 -2.01 23.88 -3.61
CA ILE A 8 -2.24 22.63 -2.89
C ILE A 8 -3.20 22.90 -1.75
N LEU A 9 -4.46 22.45 -1.89
CA LEU A 9 -5.51 22.68 -0.91
C LEU A 9 -5.76 21.50 0.00
N LEU A 10 -5.50 20.29 -0.49
CA LEU A 10 -5.75 19.02 0.21
C LEU A 10 -4.46 18.21 0.33
N ALA A 11 -4.33 17.47 1.42
CA ALA A 11 -3.25 16.53 1.64
C ALA A 11 -3.78 15.23 2.28
N LEU A 12 -3.26 14.10 1.82
CA LEU A 12 -3.47 12.82 2.49
C LEU A 12 -2.37 12.60 3.52
N SER A 13 -2.72 12.68 4.79
CA SER A 13 -1.79 12.38 5.89
C SER A 13 -1.68 10.87 6.06
N VAL A 14 -0.47 10.34 5.85
CA VAL A 14 -0.18 8.91 5.86
C VAL A 14 0.81 8.56 6.95
N PRO A 15 0.48 7.66 7.90
CA PRO A 15 1.45 7.21 8.88
C PRO A 15 2.52 6.34 8.21
N ARG A 16 3.76 6.45 8.66
CA ARG A 16 4.90 5.66 8.16
C ARG A 16 5.57 4.91 9.30
N SER A 17 5.01 3.77 9.69
CA SER A 17 5.57 2.94 10.75
C SER A 17 5.24 1.47 10.56
N GLY A 18 6.23 0.62 10.52
CA GLY A 18 6.05 -0.83 10.42
C GLY A 18 5.47 -1.32 9.10
N MET A 19 5.00 -2.55 9.09
CA MET A 19 4.45 -3.22 7.91
C MET A 19 3.02 -2.76 7.63
N ILE A 20 2.15 -2.76 8.65
CA ILE A 20 0.84 -2.10 8.62
C ILE A 20 0.99 -0.82 9.44
N SER A 21 0.91 0.32 8.78
CA SER A 21 1.23 1.60 9.39
C SER A 21 0.04 2.27 10.05
N GLY A 22 -1.18 1.92 9.65
CA GLY A 22 -2.40 2.54 10.15
C GLY A 22 -3.22 3.20 9.05
N THR A 23 -4.28 3.89 9.45
CA THR A 23 -5.22 4.55 8.54
C THR A 23 -4.77 5.96 8.21
N SER A 24 -5.02 6.40 6.98
CA SER A 24 -4.78 7.77 6.53
C SER A 24 -6.00 8.66 6.73
N SER A 25 -5.74 9.98 6.79
CA SER A 25 -6.74 11.03 6.88
C SER A 25 -6.58 12.01 5.73
N LEU A 26 -7.68 12.42 5.11
CA LEU A 26 -7.71 13.50 4.13
C LEU A 26 -7.90 14.82 4.89
N MET A 27 -6.95 15.73 4.71
CA MET A 27 -6.91 16.99 5.40
C MET A 27 -6.93 18.16 4.43
N ILE A 28 -7.68 19.20 4.76
CA ILE A 28 -7.60 20.51 4.12
C ILE A 28 -6.43 21.28 4.73
N LEU A 29 -5.67 22.00 3.91
CA LEU A 29 -4.53 22.79 4.40
C LEU A 29 -4.93 24.18 4.89
N ASP A 30 -6.14 24.30 5.43
CA ASP A 30 -6.74 25.53 5.95
C ASP A 30 -7.62 25.24 7.17
N GLY A 31 -7.01 25.01 8.30
CA GLY A 31 -7.70 24.75 9.57
C GLY A 31 -6.90 25.31 10.75
N TRP A 32 -7.57 25.65 11.83
CA TRP A 32 -6.93 26.08 13.08
C TRP A 32 -6.47 24.87 13.91
N THR A 33 -7.27 23.81 13.90
CA THR A 33 -6.98 22.58 14.60
C THR A 33 -6.94 21.42 13.61
N TRP A 34 -6.44 20.26 14.03
CA TRP A 34 -6.45 19.07 13.22
C TRP A 34 -7.87 18.54 12.97
N GLU A 35 -8.80 18.77 13.92
CA GLU A 35 -10.22 18.44 13.77
C GLU A 35 -10.87 19.24 12.64
N ASP A 36 -10.66 20.56 12.64
CA ASP A 36 -11.19 21.46 11.60
C ASP A 36 -10.60 21.14 10.23
N ALA A 37 -9.32 20.75 10.21
CA ALA A 37 -8.60 20.40 8.99
C ALA A 37 -8.99 19.01 8.44
N THR A 38 -9.59 18.12 9.26
CA THR A 38 -9.89 16.74 8.82
C THR A 38 -11.20 16.69 8.03
N LEU A 39 -11.08 16.47 6.72
CA LEU A 39 -12.25 16.28 5.84
C LEU A 39 -12.83 14.87 5.92
N LYS A 40 -11.95 13.88 6.00
CA LYS A 40 -12.36 12.47 6.04
C LYS A 40 -11.33 11.60 6.78
N HIS A 41 -11.82 10.77 7.68
CA HIS A 41 -11.08 9.73 8.37
C HIS A 41 -12.01 8.55 8.70
N PRO A 42 -11.59 7.30 8.51
CA PRO A 42 -10.43 6.84 7.76
C PRO A 42 -10.62 6.91 6.24
N VAL A 43 -9.54 7.12 5.47
CA VAL A 43 -9.57 7.08 4.01
C VAL A 43 -9.15 5.72 3.48
N GLY A 44 -8.12 5.13 4.08
CA GLY A 44 -7.63 3.81 3.75
C GLY A 44 -6.55 3.35 4.73
N LEU A 45 -6.29 2.05 4.76
CA LEU A 45 -5.25 1.43 5.57
C LEU A 45 -3.97 1.30 4.74
N HIS A 46 -2.83 1.65 5.32
CA HIS A 46 -1.54 1.60 4.61
C HIS A 46 -0.72 0.38 5.02
N LEU A 47 -0.25 -0.37 4.01
CA LEU A 47 0.61 -1.53 4.14
C LEU A 47 1.86 -1.34 3.28
N PHE A 48 3.05 -1.52 3.87
CA PHE A 48 4.32 -1.51 3.17
C PHE A 48 4.75 -2.93 2.84
N TRP A 49 4.77 -3.25 1.55
CA TRP A 49 5.11 -4.59 1.09
C TRP A 49 6.61 -4.86 1.30
N PRO A 50 6.99 -6.03 1.85
CA PRO A 50 8.40 -6.35 2.08
C PRO A 50 9.19 -6.41 0.76
N SER A 51 10.48 -6.10 0.80
CA SER A 51 11.34 -6.22 -0.37
C SER A 51 11.39 -7.67 -0.85
N MET A 52 11.17 -7.87 -2.16
CA MET A 52 11.24 -9.18 -2.81
C MET A 52 12.59 -9.43 -3.48
N ASN A 53 13.56 -8.50 -3.35
CA ASN A 53 14.87 -8.66 -3.90
C ASN A 53 15.66 -9.77 -3.20
N VAL A 54 16.29 -10.61 -4.00
CA VAL A 54 17.30 -11.55 -3.49
C VAL A 54 18.60 -10.76 -3.33
N PRO A 55 19.19 -10.67 -2.14
CA PRO A 55 20.45 -9.99 -1.96
C PRO A 55 21.50 -10.60 -2.89
N LYS A 56 22.22 -9.74 -3.64
CA LYS A 56 23.36 -10.19 -4.42
C LYS A 56 24.40 -10.74 -3.46
N PRO A 57 25.00 -11.91 -3.74
CA PRO A 57 26.07 -12.46 -2.89
C PRO A 57 27.31 -11.59 -3.03
N HIS A 58 27.44 -10.57 -2.20
CA HIS A 58 28.73 -9.95 -1.93
C HIS A 58 29.35 -10.72 -0.77
N SER A 59 30.41 -11.46 -1.11
CA SER A 59 31.29 -12.24 -0.21
C SER A 59 30.61 -13.27 0.72
N GLY A 60 30.73 -14.53 0.37
CA GLY A 60 31.11 -15.68 1.23
C GLY A 60 30.32 -16.02 2.48
N LYS A 61 29.13 -15.48 2.79
CA LYS A 61 28.40 -15.83 4.03
C LYS A 61 26.93 -16.27 3.76
N LYS A 62 26.48 -17.26 4.53
CA LYS A 62 25.22 -18.02 4.53
C LYS A 62 23.89 -17.20 4.61
N LYS A 63 23.86 -15.91 4.23
CA LYS A 63 22.69 -15.02 4.35
C LYS A 63 21.51 -15.35 3.45
N LYS A 64 21.67 -16.16 2.40
CA LYS A 64 20.60 -16.42 1.42
C LYS A 64 19.35 -17.11 1.99
N LYS A 65 19.50 -17.95 3.00
CA LYS A 65 18.39 -18.71 3.59
C LYS A 65 17.60 -17.88 4.60
N GLU A 66 18.27 -17.08 5.40
CA GLU A 66 17.67 -16.21 6.40
C GLU A 66 16.79 -15.10 5.78
N ASP A 67 17.21 -14.53 4.64
CA ASP A 67 16.45 -13.45 3.97
C ASP A 67 15.19 -13.96 3.25
N SER A 68 15.22 -15.19 2.69
CA SER A 68 14.02 -15.83 2.13
C SER A 68 13.02 -16.17 3.24
N ASP A 69 13.49 -16.71 4.34
CA ASP A 69 12.68 -17.07 5.50
C ASP A 69 12.07 -15.83 6.16
N SER A 70 12.80 -14.71 6.20
CA SER A 70 12.30 -13.44 6.72
C SER A 70 11.14 -12.88 5.89
N ARG A 71 11.20 -12.98 4.55
CA ARG A 71 10.11 -12.53 3.66
C ARG A 71 8.87 -13.39 3.80
N LEU A 72 9.03 -14.71 3.80
CA LEU A 72 7.92 -15.63 4.01
C LEU A 72 7.26 -15.40 5.37
N LYS A 73 8.06 -15.20 6.42
CA LYS A 73 7.55 -14.84 7.75
C LYS A 73 6.79 -13.51 7.76
N SER A 74 7.24 -12.53 6.95
CA SER A 74 6.52 -11.24 6.85
C SER A 74 5.18 -11.40 6.16
N ILE A 75 5.11 -12.17 5.07
CA ILE A 75 3.84 -12.47 4.37
C ILE A 75 2.92 -13.27 5.28
N GLN A 76 3.45 -14.29 5.97
CA GLN A 76 2.67 -15.09 6.92
C GLN A 76 2.07 -14.22 8.03
N LYS A 77 2.84 -13.28 8.59
CA LYS A 77 2.31 -12.34 9.58
C LYS A 77 1.18 -11.47 9.04
N MET A 78 1.21 -11.10 7.74
CA MET A 78 0.11 -10.36 7.13
C MET A 78 -1.13 -11.25 6.99
N ASP A 79 -0.95 -12.52 6.57
CA ASP A 79 -2.04 -13.49 6.49
C ASP A 79 -2.68 -13.71 7.85
N ASP A 80 -1.87 -13.93 8.89
CA ASP A 80 -2.33 -14.14 10.28
C ASP A 80 -3.14 -12.93 10.77
N LEU A 81 -2.66 -11.70 10.51
CA LEU A 81 -3.36 -10.48 10.90
C LEU A 81 -4.72 -10.30 10.20
N ILE A 82 -4.83 -10.64 8.92
CA ILE A 82 -6.10 -10.58 8.20
C ILE A 82 -7.08 -11.63 8.77
N GLN A 83 -6.60 -12.83 9.07
CA GLN A 83 -7.43 -13.87 9.68
C GLN A 83 -7.88 -13.48 11.09
N GLU A 84 -6.97 -12.92 11.90
CA GLU A 84 -7.28 -12.42 13.24
C GLU A 84 -8.36 -11.31 13.18
N ALA A 85 -8.23 -10.38 12.23
CA ALA A 85 -9.19 -9.30 12.05
C ALA A 85 -10.57 -9.82 11.61
N ARG A 86 -10.63 -10.86 10.76
CA ARG A 86 -11.89 -11.54 10.40
C ARG A 86 -12.53 -12.25 11.57
N ALA A 87 -11.74 -12.99 12.34
CA ALA A 87 -12.23 -13.65 13.56
C ALA A 87 -12.74 -12.63 14.58
N TYR A 88 -12.03 -11.52 14.75
CA TYR A 88 -12.45 -10.41 15.60
C TYR A 88 -13.79 -9.81 15.16
N LEU A 89 -13.98 -9.60 13.84
CA LEU A 89 -15.25 -9.15 13.29
C LEU A 89 -16.41 -10.10 13.64
N GLN A 90 -16.23 -11.40 13.45
CA GLN A 90 -17.22 -12.40 13.77
C GLN A 90 -17.59 -12.41 15.27
N LEU A 91 -16.58 -12.34 16.15
CA LEU A 91 -16.81 -12.24 17.59
C LEU A 91 -17.57 -10.98 17.99
N LYS A 92 -17.27 -9.86 17.34
CA LYS A 92 -17.96 -8.59 17.55
C LYS A 92 -19.43 -8.65 17.14
N GLU A 93 -19.73 -9.29 16.02
CA GLU A 93 -21.08 -9.44 15.49
C GLU A 93 -21.93 -10.42 16.33
N THR A 94 -21.32 -11.43 16.93
CA THR A 94 -22.00 -12.39 17.80
C THR A 94 -22.24 -11.91 19.23
N ASN A 95 -21.84 -10.68 19.57
CA ASN A 95 -21.98 -10.08 20.91
C ASN A 95 -21.52 -11.03 22.05
N SER A 96 -20.40 -11.73 21.83
CA SER A 96 -19.85 -12.66 22.81
C SER A 96 -19.52 -11.98 24.13
N GLN A 97 -19.95 -12.55 25.28
CA GLN A 97 -19.62 -12.02 26.62
C GLN A 97 -18.11 -11.94 26.91
N SER A 98 -17.29 -12.64 26.14
CA SER A 98 -15.83 -12.62 26.25
C SER A 98 -15.15 -11.63 25.30
N PHE A 99 -15.92 -10.79 24.58
CA PHE A 99 -15.37 -9.83 23.61
C PHE A 99 -14.51 -8.78 24.32
N LYS A 100 -13.22 -8.74 23.95
CA LYS A 100 -12.28 -7.72 24.40
C LYS A 100 -12.02 -6.74 23.27
N HIS A 101 -12.26 -5.46 23.53
CA HIS A 101 -12.00 -4.39 22.59
C HIS A 101 -10.50 -4.28 22.27
N ASN A 102 -10.14 -4.35 20.97
CA ASN A 102 -8.77 -4.23 20.47
C ASN A 102 -8.69 -3.14 19.42
N LEU A 103 -8.11 -1.98 19.76
CA LEU A 103 -8.00 -0.81 18.87
C LEU A 103 -7.29 -1.12 17.55
N ARG A 104 -6.31 -2.03 17.56
CA ARG A 104 -5.60 -2.43 16.35
C ARG A 104 -6.53 -3.16 15.38
N MET A 105 -7.34 -4.08 15.89
CA MET A 105 -8.31 -4.83 15.09
C MET A 105 -9.44 -3.90 14.61
N GLU A 106 -9.93 -3.00 15.45
CA GLU A 106 -10.93 -2.00 15.05
C GLU A 106 -10.48 -1.16 13.85
N GLY A 107 -9.21 -0.74 13.81
CA GLY A 107 -8.64 -0.01 12.67
C GLY A 107 -8.58 -0.82 11.36
N MET A 108 -8.63 -2.15 11.43
CA MET A 108 -8.63 -3.04 10.26
C MET A 108 -10.03 -3.38 9.75
N LEU A 109 -11.07 -3.28 10.60
CA LEU A 109 -12.42 -3.69 10.25
C LEU A 109 -12.96 -3.01 8.98
N PRO A 110 -12.80 -1.69 8.76
CA PRO A 110 -13.33 -1.04 7.56
C PRO A 110 -12.73 -1.61 6.25
N VAL A 111 -11.47 -2.06 6.28
CA VAL A 111 -10.84 -2.74 5.14
C VAL A 111 -11.42 -4.13 4.94
N ILE A 112 -11.58 -4.91 6.01
CA ILE A 112 -12.16 -6.26 5.95
C ILE A 112 -13.61 -6.23 5.43
N LYS A 113 -14.38 -5.21 5.82
CA LYS A 113 -15.75 -4.97 5.32
C LYS A 113 -15.79 -4.40 3.89
N GLY A 114 -14.64 -3.99 3.34
CA GLY A 114 -14.55 -3.37 2.01
C GLY A 114 -15.09 -1.94 1.95
N GLU A 115 -15.25 -1.26 3.10
CA GLU A 115 -15.70 0.13 3.23
C GLU A 115 -14.61 1.11 2.79
N ILE A 116 -13.35 0.80 3.10
CA ILE A 116 -12.17 1.58 2.69
C ILE A 116 -11.15 0.68 1.97
N PRO A 117 -10.35 1.25 1.05
CA PRO A 117 -9.31 0.50 0.36
C PRO A 117 -8.08 0.23 1.23
N LEU A 118 -7.31 -0.78 0.81
CA LEU A 118 -5.97 -1.07 1.30
C LEU A 118 -4.93 -0.45 0.36
N PHE A 119 -4.20 0.57 0.82
CA PHE A 119 -3.08 1.18 0.11
C PHE A 119 -1.83 0.33 0.31
N ILE A 120 -1.36 -0.35 -0.74
CA ILE A 120 -0.15 -1.16 -0.67
C ILE A 120 1.01 -0.42 -1.33
N HIS A 121 2.03 -0.11 -0.53
CA HIS A 121 3.26 0.53 -0.99
C HIS A 121 4.20 -0.52 -1.58
N ALA A 122 4.36 -0.52 -2.90
CA ALA A 122 5.24 -1.43 -3.62
C ALA A 122 5.82 -0.75 -4.87
N ASN A 123 7.09 -0.99 -5.17
CA ASN A 123 7.80 -0.34 -6.26
C ASN A 123 8.30 -1.31 -7.33
N GLU A 124 8.74 -2.48 -6.96
CA GLU A 124 9.35 -3.45 -7.86
C GLU A 124 8.32 -4.42 -8.44
N VAL A 125 8.55 -4.93 -9.65
CA VAL A 125 7.65 -5.90 -10.33
C VAL A 125 7.22 -7.02 -9.38
N ARG A 126 8.17 -7.69 -8.75
CA ARG A 126 7.88 -8.83 -7.87
C ARG A 126 7.07 -8.45 -6.63
N GLN A 127 7.29 -7.24 -6.11
CA GLN A 127 6.47 -6.71 -5.00
C GLN A 127 5.04 -6.46 -5.46
N ILE A 128 4.87 -5.81 -6.62
CA ILE A 128 3.56 -5.46 -7.17
C ILE A 128 2.77 -6.73 -7.48
N GLU A 129 3.38 -7.69 -8.19
CA GLU A 129 2.73 -8.97 -8.51
C GLU A 129 2.30 -9.71 -7.23
N ALA A 130 3.22 -9.88 -6.28
CA ALA A 130 2.93 -10.56 -5.02
C ALA A 130 1.82 -9.86 -4.23
N ALA A 131 1.83 -8.52 -4.18
CA ALA A 131 0.81 -7.73 -3.51
C ALA A 131 -0.57 -7.87 -4.18
N VAL A 132 -0.62 -7.84 -5.51
CA VAL A 132 -1.87 -7.99 -6.28
C VAL A 132 -2.47 -9.39 -6.07
N TYR A 133 -1.67 -10.45 -6.19
CA TYR A 133 -2.16 -11.81 -5.95
C TYR A 133 -2.61 -12.02 -4.50
N TRP A 134 -1.87 -11.45 -3.55
CA TRP A 134 -2.20 -11.54 -2.14
C TRP A 134 -3.52 -10.81 -1.82
N SER A 135 -3.69 -9.58 -2.30
CA SER A 135 -4.92 -8.81 -2.07
C SER A 135 -6.15 -9.48 -2.70
N ASN A 136 -6.00 -10.06 -3.90
CA ASN A 136 -7.05 -10.83 -4.55
C ASN A 136 -7.43 -12.10 -3.75
N ARG A 137 -6.44 -12.84 -3.24
CA ARG A 137 -6.66 -14.03 -2.42
C ARG A 137 -7.49 -13.71 -1.16
N HIS A 138 -7.25 -12.53 -0.60
CA HIS A 138 -7.98 -12.05 0.58
C HIS A 138 -9.24 -11.24 0.25
N ASN A 139 -9.59 -11.08 -1.03
CA ASN A 139 -10.74 -10.27 -1.48
C ASN A 139 -10.74 -8.86 -0.90
N LEU A 140 -9.58 -8.18 -0.95
CA LEU A 140 -9.38 -6.83 -0.45
C LEU A 140 -9.31 -5.83 -1.62
N LYS A 141 -9.97 -4.70 -1.48
CA LYS A 141 -9.87 -3.59 -2.45
C LYS A 141 -8.50 -2.94 -2.32
N MET A 142 -7.63 -3.18 -3.29
CA MET A 142 -6.25 -2.68 -3.29
C MET A 142 -6.10 -1.41 -4.12
N ILE A 143 -5.28 -0.48 -3.64
CA ILE A 143 -4.71 0.64 -4.41
C ILE A 143 -3.18 0.53 -4.30
N LEU A 144 -2.50 0.51 -5.44
CA LEU A 144 -1.03 0.48 -5.49
C LEU A 144 -0.47 1.89 -5.25
N VAL A 145 0.45 2.04 -4.30
CA VAL A 145 1.15 3.31 -4.03
C VAL A 145 2.63 3.15 -4.34
N GLY A 146 3.19 4.11 -5.05
CA GLY A 146 4.56 4.09 -5.55
C GLY A 146 4.64 3.60 -6.98
N GLY A 147 4.61 2.29 -7.20
CA GLY A 147 4.48 1.68 -8.51
C GLY A 147 5.61 2.00 -9.50
N LYS A 148 6.87 2.11 -9.04
CA LYS A 148 8.00 2.49 -9.89
C LYS A 148 8.15 1.62 -11.15
N ASP A 149 7.88 0.32 -10.99
CA ASP A 149 7.88 -0.67 -12.09
C ASP A 149 6.47 -0.96 -12.65
N SER A 150 5.46 -0.17 -12.34
CA SER A 150 4.06 -0.42 -12.75
C SER A 150 3.89 -0.54 -14.27
N TRP A 151 4.71 0.16 -15.05
CA TRP A 151 4.74 0.09 -16.50
C TRP A 151 5.04 -1.32 -17.04
N ARG A 152 5.68 -2.18 -16.26
CA ARG A 152 6.02 -3.57 -16.65
C ARG A 152 4.88 -4.55 -16.39
N VAL A 153 3.91 -4.17 -15.59
CA VAL A 153 2.79 -5.03 -15.14
C VAL A 153 1.43 -4.40 -15.42
N THR A 154 1.37 -3.48 -16.39
CA THR A 154 0.14 -2.76 -16.76
C THR A 154 -1.03 -3.69 -17.07
N ARG A 155 -0.77 -4.80 -17.76
CA ARG A 155 -1.77 -5.82 -18.08
C ARG A 155 -2.40 -6.40 -16.80
N LEU A 156 -1.58 -6.81 -15.83
CA LEU A 156 -2.04 -7.35 -14.55
C LEU A 156 -2.87 -6.31 -13.77
N LEU A 157 -2.39 -5.06 -13.72
CA LEU A 157 -3.08 -3.97 -13.03
C LEU A 157 -4.43 -3.69 -13.69
N LYS A 158 -4.51 -3.71 -15.02
CA LYS A 158 -5.76 -3.53 -15.77
C LYS A 158 -6.72 -4.70 -15.55
N GLU A 159 -6.27 -5.95 -15.69
CA GLU A 159 -7.09 -7.15 -15.52
C GLU A 159 -7.71 -7.24 -14.11
N LYS A 160 -7.02 -6.74 -13.11
CA LYS A 160 -7.45 -6.76 -11.70
C LYS A 160 -8.07 -5.45 -11.23
N ASP A 161 -8.25 -4.48 -12.13
CA ASP A 161 -8.78 -3.12 -11.84
C ASP A 161 -8.07 -2.46 -10.64
N ILE A 162 -6.75 -2.52 -10.59
CA ILE A 162 -5.92 -1.96 -9.52
C ILE A 162 -5.54 -0.53 -9.86
N PRO A 163 -6.05 0.49 -9.15
CA PRO A 163 -5.62 1.87 -9.32
C PRO A 163 -4.19 2.08 -8.81
N VAL A 164 -3.49 3.04 -9.42
CA VAL A 164 -2.09 3.35 -9.09
C VAL A 164 -1.94 4.81 -8.67
N ILE A 165 -1.38 5.04 -7.50
CA ILE A 165 -0.87 6.35 -7.09
C ILE A 165 0.62 6.37 -7.41
N TYR A 166 0.97 6.99 -8.55
CA TYR A 166 2.35 7.01 -9.03
C TYR A 166 3.13 8.18 -8.43
N THR A 167 4.15 7.89 -7.62
CA THR A 167 4.87 8.90 -6.84
C THR A 167 6.30 9.16 -7.34
N HIS A 168 6.69 8.60 -8.48
CA HIS A 168 8.09 8.55 -8.91
C HIS A 168 8.40 9.32 -10.21
N VAL A 169 7.56 10.26 -10.64
CA VAL A 169 7.77 11.02 -11.89
C VAL A 169 9.16 11.67 -11.95
N HIS A 170 9.61 12.28 -10.86
CA HIS A 170 10.91 12.96 -10.78
C HIS A 170 12.04 12.10 -10.20
N SER A 171 11.87 10.77 -10.17
CA SER A 171 12.93 9.89 -9.68
C SER A 171 13.90 9.49 -10.79
N LEU A 172 15.09 9.04 -10.39
CA LEU A 172 16.01 8.39 -11.32
C LEU A 172 15.53 6.95 -11.64
N PRO A 173 15.91 6.41 -12.83
CA PRO A 173 15.67 5.01 -13.16
C PRO A 173 16.22 4.05 -12.09
N MET A 174 15.56 2.92 -11.91
CA MET A 174 15.99 1.93 -10.92
C MET A 174 17.20 1.13 -11.37
N ARG A 175 17.36 0.95 -12.69
CA ARG A 175 18.37 0.05 -13.27
C ARG A 175 19.16 0.77 -14.35
N ARG A 176 20.42 0.38 -14.51
CA ARG A 176 21.34 0.99 -15.49
C ARG A 176 20.90 0.84 -16.96
N PHE A 177 20.10 -0.17 -17.26
CA PHE A 177 19.60 -0.42 -18.62
C PHE A 177 18.27 0.27 -18.92
N GLU A 178 17.65 0.89 -17.93
CA GLU A 178 16.42 1.67 -18.11
C GLU A 178 16.76 3.02 -18.72
N LYS A 179 15.90 3.50 -19.61
CA LYS A 179 16.05 4.83 -20.17
C LYS A 179 15.94 5.88 -19.06
N TYR A 180 16.67 6.97 -19.17
CA TYR A 180 16.67 8.04 -18.17
C TYR A 180 15.28 8.69 -18.00
N ASP A 181 14.49 8.69 -19.07
CA ASP A 181 13.14 9.27 -19.14
C ASP A 181 12.05 8.28 -18.72
N GLN A 182 12.37 7.03 -18.39
CA GLN A 182 11.38 6.02 -18.01
C GLN A 182 10.39 6.48 -16.93
N PRO A 183 10.81 7.16 -15.84
CA PRO A 183 9.87 7.65 -14.83
C PRO A 183 8.84 8.64 -15.39
N PHE A 184 9.23 9.46 -16.37
CA PHE A 184 8.33 10.42 -17.02
C PHE A 184 7.38 9.76 -18.02
N ILE A 185 7.80 8.67 -18.67
CA ILE A 185 6.99 7.93 -19.66
C ILE A 185 6.00 6.99 -18.98
N THR A 186 6.29 6.51 -17.77
CA THR A 186 5.44 5.56 -17.05
C THR A 186 3.96 6.00 -16.96
N PRO A 187 3.61 7.26 -16.62
CA PRO A 187 2.21 7.70 -16.63
C PRO A 187 1.52 7.53 -18.00
N LEU A 188 2.22 7.84 -19.10
CA LEU A 188 1.69 7.62 -20.44
C LEU A 188 1.42 6.14 -20.72
N GLN A 189 2.34 5.26 -20.33
CA GLN A 189 2.17 3.80 -20.49
C GLN A 189 1.01 3.26 -19.67
N LEU A 190 0.77 3.79 -18.47
CA LEU A 190 -0.40 3.44 -17.64
C LEU A 190 -1.69 3.93 -18.32
N PHE A 191 -1.70 5.14 -18.85
CA PHE A 191 -2.84 5.70 -19.58
C PHE A 191 -3.19 4.88 -20.82
N GLU A 192 -2.22 4.59 -21.69
CA GLU A 192 -2.40 3.78 -22.90
C GLU A 192 -2.89 2.36 -22.59
N ALA A 193 -2.44 1.79 -21.48
CA ALA A 193 -2.93 0.50 -21.00
C ALA A 193 -4.33 0.58 -20.38
N GLY A 194 -4.89 1.77 -20.17
CA GLY A 194 -6.18 2.00 -19.54
C GLY A 194 -6.20 1.64 -18.06
N VAL A 195 -5.07 1.80 -17.35
CA VAL A 195 -4.97 1.66 -15.90
C VAL A 195 -5.37 2.99 -15.27
N LYS A 196 -6.20 2.97 -14.23
CA LYS A 196 -6.55 4.17 -13.46
C LYS A 196 -5.33 4.61 -12.64
N PHE A 197 -4.91 5.86 -12.75
CA PHE A 197 -3.76 6.36 -11.97
C PHE A 197 -3.90 7.86 -11.65
N CYS A 198 -3.11 8.31 -10.69
CA CYS A 198 -2.89 9.71 -10.35
C CYS A 198 -1.44 9.94 -9.92
#